data_3e80071cd593bdc2eb8a84771c275920
#
_entry.id   3e80071cd593bdc2eb8a84771c275920
#
_cell.length_a   1.000
_cell.length_b   1.000
_cell.length_c   1.000
_cell.angle_alpha   90.00
_cell.angle_beta   90.00
_cell.angle_gamma   90.00
#
_symmetry.space_group_name_H-M   'P 1'
#
loop_
_entity.id
_entity.type
_entity.pdbx_description
1 polymer ?
#
loop_
_entity_poly.entity_id
_entity_poly.type
_entity_poly.pdbx_seq_one_letter_code
_entity_poly.pdbx_strand_id
1 'polypeptide(L)'
;MKQNHSRFLIPGILLLGVVLRAPFTTLSTVLSDIAASFGVEVSSLGLLTSLPLLTFAIFSPFATSWARRFGIERLFLGVLILMTIGSALRTINLPLLYVGTLLIGAAIAFINVLLPSLIQANEPKRLGFLTTLYITAMGLSTAVASSVAVPITQATSWQGLVWVLTIVCAVALVIWLPNARHNHYLKKSSSSHENKTSWYKNGKVWAIMLFCGLQSLLFYTTMTWLPTMATQAGISQANAGILASVFTLMSLPFSMTIPSLTTSLSERNRRIMLITTVLAGFTGIAMLLLKTDNFIYWLILNILIGSFTSILFPYLMVTFSMKSSSPEK
;
A
#
# COMPACT_ATOMS: atom_id res chain seq x y z
N MET A 1 5.31 -19.43 23.84
CA MET A 1 5.52 -19.43 22.38
C MET A 1 7.03 -19.33 22.15
N LYS A 2 7.63 -20.22 21.34
CA LYS A 2 9.07 -20.07 20.99
C LYS A 2 9.20 -18.87 20.07
N GLN A 3 9.94 -17.85 20.48
CA GLN A 3 10.25 -16.68 19.63
C GLN A 3 11.12 -17.13 18.45
N ASN A 4 10.89 -16.54 17.29
CA ASN A 4 11.76 -16.79 16.13
C ASN A 4 13.03 -15.96 16.30
N HIS A 5 14.13 -16.62 16.68
CA HIS A 5 15.45 -16.00 16.77
C HIS A 5 16.23 -16.05 15.44
N SER A 6 15.54 -16.20 14.31
CA SER A 6 16.19 -16.19 13.01
C SER A 6 16.82 -14.82 12.73
N ARG A 7 18.09 -14.79 12.37
CA ARG A 7 18.79 -13.58 11.91
C ARG A 7 18.15 -12.96 10.66
N PHE A 8 17.31 -13.72 9.95
CA PHE A 8 16.61 -13.32 8.73
C PHE A 8 15.22 -12.73 8.99
N LEU A 9 14.76 -12.64 10.26
CA LEU A 9 13.43 -12.12 10.56
C LEU A 9 13.31 -10.63 10.24
N ILE A 10 14.23 -9.80 10.73
CA ILE A 10 14.20 -8.34 10.49
C ILE A 10 14.42 -8.00 9.01
N PRO A 11 15.45 -8.54 8.32
CA PRO A 11 15.58 -8.38 6.88
C PRO A 11 14.35 -8.86 6.10
N GLY A 12 13.75 -9.97 6.51
CA GLY A 12 12.51 -10.48 5.93
C GLY A 12 11.32 -9.51 6.07
N ILE A 13 11.12 -8.96 7.27
CA ILE A 13 10.07 -7.96 7.52
C ILE A 13 10.29 -6.71 6.64
N LEU A 14 11.52 -6.24 6.50
CA LEU A 14 11.86 -5.11 5.65
C LEU A 14 11.52 -5.39 4.19
N LEU A 15 11.92 -6.55 3.68
CA LEU A 15 11.63 -6.95 2.29
C LEU A 15 10.13 -7.19 2.06
N LEU A 16 9.39 -7.72 3.05
CA LEU A 16 7.94 -7.78 2.99
C LEU A 16 7.35 -6.38 2.81
N GLY A 17 7.87 -5.36 3.51
CA GLY A 17 7.48 -3.96 3.30
C GLY A 17 7.73 -3.51 1.86
N VAL A 18 8.90 -3.82 1.28
CA VAL A 18 9.25 -3.47 -0.10
C VAL A 18 8.27 -4.10 -1.10
N VAL A 19 8.00 -5.41 -1.00
CA VAL A 19 7.15 -6.11 -1.96
C VAL A 19 5.66 -5.82 -1.81
N LEU A 20 5.23 -5.23 -0.70
CA LEU A 20 3.83 -4.84 -0.50
C LEU A 20 3.35 -3.74 -1.45
N ARG A 21 4.24 -2.89 -1.95
CA ARG A 21 3.86 -1.73 -2.76
C ARG A 21 4.53 -1.71 -4.14
N ALA A 22 5.84 -1.85 -4.23
CA ALA A 22 6.58 -1.68 -5.46
C ALA A 22 6.01 -2.50 -6.64
N PRO A 23 5.73 -3.83 -6.55
CA PRO A 23 5.22 -4.62 -7.68
C PRO A 23 3.81 -4.22 -8.15
N PHE A 24 3.07 -3.50 -7.32
CA PHE A 24 1.70 -3.06 -7.61
C PHE A 24 1.67 -1.64 -8.16
N THR A 25 2.29 -0.69 -7.46
CA THR A 25 2.12 0.74 -7.71
C THR A 25 2.98 1.26 -8.86
N THR A 26 4.12 0.60 -9.13
CA THR A 26 5.05 1.05 -10.17
C THR A 26 4.48 0.95 -11.59
N LEU A 27 3.54 0.00 -11.85
CA LEU A 27 2.96 -0.14 -13.19
C LEU A 27 2.16 1.09 -13.64
N SER A 28 1.63 1.88 -12.71
CA SER A 28 0.90 3.10 -13.06
C SER A 28 1.75 4.13 -13.81
N THR A 29 3.07 4.14 -13.58
CA THR A 29 3.99 5.07 -14.25
C THR A 29 4.34 4.69 -15.68
N VAL A 30 4.07 3.45 -16.08
CA VAL A 30 4.40 2.89 -17.41
C VAL A 30 3.15 2.31 -18.12
N LEU A 31 1.94 2.73 -17.70
CA LEU A 31 0.69 2.28 -18.31
C LEU A 31 0.60 2.59 -19.80
N SER A 32 1.14 3.72 -20.25
CA SER A 32 1.18 4.11 -21.66
C SER A 32 2.04 3.16 -22.49
N ASP A 33 3.19 2.72 -21.94
CA ASP A 33 4.08 1.78 -22.63
C ASP A 33 3.45 0.39 -22.76
N ILE A 34 2.75 -0.04 -21.69
CA ILE A 34 1.99 -1.29 -21.68
C ILE A 34 0.86 -1.22 -22.72
N ALA A 35 0.09 -0.13 -22.73
CA ALA A 35 -1.01 0.09 -23.67
C ALA A 35 -0.52 0.06 -25.13
N ALA A 36 0.57 0.77 -25.41
CA ALA A 36 1.18 0.81 -26.74
C ALA A 36 1.66 -0.58 -27.19
N SER A 37 2.25 -1.38 -26.30
CA SER A 37 2.76 -2.71 -26.62
C SER A 37 1.67 -3.72 -26.96
N PHE A 38 0.47 -3.57 -26.40
CA PHE A 38 -0.68 -4.44 -26.67
C PHE A 38 -1.70 -3.84 -27.66
N GLY A 39 -1.47 -2.60 -28.14
CA GLY A 39 -2.38 -1.92 -29.05
C GLY A 39 -3.75 -1.61 -28.45
N VAL A 40 -3.80 -1.33 -27.14
CA VAL A 40 -5.04 -1.01 -26.40
C VAL A 40 -5.01 0.43 -25.88
N GLU A 41 -6.18 0.99 -25.60
CA GLU A 41 -6.24 2.31 -24.95
C GLU A 41 -5.78 2.25 -23.49
N VAL A 42 -5.10 3.29 -23.02
CA VAL A 42 -4.64 3.41 -21.62
C VAL A 42 -5.81 3.31 -20.63
N SER A 43 -6.97 3.87 -20.99
CA SER A 43 -8.21 3.82 -20.22
C SER A 43 -8.66 2.39 -19.91
N SER A 44 -8.49 1.47 -20.86
CA SER A 44 -8.86 0.05 -20.70
C SER A 44 -8.00 -0.68 -19.66
N LEU A 45 -6.80 -0.19 -19.39
CA LEU A 45 -5.89 -0.74 -18.38
C LEU A 45 -6.21 -0.27 -16.94
N GLY A 46 -7.21 0.59 -16.74
CA GLY A 46 -7.64 1.04 -15.41
C GLY A 46 -8.03 -0.10 -14.49
N LEU A 47 -8.59 -1.19 -15.04
CA LEU A 47 -8.88 -2.42 -14.29
C LEU A 47 -7.62 -3.06 -13.71
N LEU A 48 -6.48 -2.96 -14.40
CA LEU A 48 -5.20 -3.52 -13.95
C LEU A 48 -4.75 -2.92 -12.59
N THR A 49 -5.04 -1.65 -12.37
CA THR A 49 -4.72 -0.94 -11.12
C THR A 49 -5.77 -1.13 -10.03
N SER A 50 -7.01 -1.46 -10.41
CA SER A 50 -8.11 -1.73 -9.46
C SER A 50 -8.15 -3.18 -8.97
N LEU A 51 -7.69 -4.13 -9.80
CA LEU A 51 -7.70 -5.57 -9.48
C LEU A 51 -7.03 -5.93 -8.15
N PRO A 52 -5.84 -5.41 -7.81
CA PRO A 52 -5.22 -5.72 -6.52
C PRO A 52 -6.06 -5.27 -5.32
N LEU A 53 -6.81 -4.17 -5.45
CA LEU A 53 -7.69 -3.67 -4.40
C LEU A 53 -8.92 -4.55 -4.23
N LEU A 54 -9.49 -5.05 -5.34
CA LEU A 54 -10.60 -6.01 -5.32
C LEU A 54 -10.15 -7.33 -4.67
N THR A 55 -9.00 -7.86 -5.06
CA THR A 55 -8.46 -9.08 -4.45
C THR A 55 -8.11 -8.88 -2.98
N PHE A 56 -7.61 -7.70 -2.61
CA PHE A 56 -7.39 -7.34 -1.21
C PHE A 56 -8.71 -7.43 -0.41
N ALA A 57 -9.80 -6.86 -0.92
CA ALA A 57 -11.11 -6.90 -0.26
C ALA A 57 -11.64 -8.35 -0.13
N ILE A 58 -11.46 -9.18 -1.15
CA ILE A 58 -11.92 -10.57 -1.18
C ILE A 58 -11.08 -11.47 -0.26
N PHE A 59 -9.75 -11.36 -0.30
CA PHE A 59 -8.85 -12.30 0.38
C PHE A 59 -8.49 -11.90 1.82
N SER A 60 -8.60 -10.62 2.21
CA SER A 60 -8.28 -10.16 3.57
C SER A 60 -9.05 -10.88 4.67
N PRO A 61 -10.37 -11.18 4.55
CA PRO A 61 -11.09 -11.90 5.59
C PRO A 61 -10.60 -13.34 5.82
N PHE A 62 -10.01 -13.96 4.80
CA PHE A 62 -9.50 -15.32 4.89
C PHE A 62 -8.10 -15.40 5.52
N ALA A 63 -7.36 -14.29 5.59
CA ALA A 63 -5.98 -14.26 6.02
C ALA A 63 -5.79 -14.86 7.42
N THR A 64 -6.59 -14.46 8.39
CA THR A 64 -6.51 -14.98 9.77
C THR A 64 -6.92 -16.46 9.88
N SER A 65 -7.87 -16.91 9.07
CA SER A 65 -8.30 -18.31 9.04
C SER A 65 -7.19 -19.22 8.48
N TRP A 66 -6.56 -18.79 7.39
CA TRP A 66 -5.45 -19.53 6.77
C TRP A 66 -4.20 -19.51 7.65
N ALA A 67 -3.90 -18.39 8.33
CA ALA A 67 -2.79 -18.32 9.28
C ALA A 67 -2.99 -19.24 10.49
N ARG A 68 -4.24 -19.46 10.93
CA ARG A 68 -4.54 -20.49 11.96
C ARG A 68 -4.30 -21.90 11.47
N ARG A 69 -4.54 -22.19 10.19
CA ARG A 69 -4.38 -23.53 9.61
C ARG A 69 -2.95 -23.87 9.22
N PHE A 70 -2.25 -22.94 8.57
CA PHE A 70 -0.92 -23.18 8.00
C PHE A 70 0.21 -22.57 8.83
N GLY A 71 -0.11 -21.63 9.72
CA GLY A 71 0.85 -20.79 10.44
C GLY A 71 1.27 -19.59 9.60
N ILE A 72 1.72 -18.50 10.26
CA ILE A 72 1.97 -17.23 9.61
C ILE A 72 3.18 -17.30 8.69
N GLU A 73 4.30 -17.86 9.17
CA GLU A 73 5.58 -17.87 8.45
C GLU A 73 5.53 -18.74 7.20
N ARG A 74 4.88 -19.91 7.29
CA ARG A 74 4.67 -20.80 6.13
C ARG A 74 3.68 -20.20 5.14
N LEU A 75 2.64 -19.54 5.64
CA LEU A 75 1.69 -18.85 4.78
C LEU A 75 2.39 -17.72 3.99
N PHE A 76 3.28 -16.95 4.65
CA PHE A 76 4.07 -15.92 3.95
C PHE A 76 5.01 -16.51 2.90
N LEU A 77 5.59 -17.67 3.17
CA LEU A 77 6.39 -18.38 2.14
C LEU A 77 5.53 -18.70 0.90
N GLY A 78 4.37 -19.33 1.10
CA GLY A 78 3.44 -19.65 0.00
C GLY A 78 2.97 -18.40 -0.76
N VAL A 79 2.69 -17.31 -0.03
CA VAL A 79 2.26 -16.03 -0.58
C VAL A 79 3.38 -15.35 -1.39
N LEU A 80 4.64 -15.43 -0.94
CA LEU A 80 5.79 -14.90 -1.69
C LEU A 80 6.07 -15.71 -2.97
N ILE A 81 5.88 -17.02 -2.93
CA ILE A 81 5.92 -17.87 -4.15
C ILE A 81 4.84 -17.41 -5.13
N LEU A 82 3.60 -17.26 -4.66
CA LEU A 82 2.48 -16.81 -5.47
C LEU A 82 2.76 -15.44 -6.10
N MET A 83 3.34 -14.52 -5.32
CA MET A 83 3.70 -13.17 -5.75
C MET A 83 4.78 -13.17 -6.82
N THR A 84 5.82 -14.01 -6.64
CA THR A 84 6.92 -14.15 -7.60
C THR A 84 6.43 -14.74 -8.92
N ILE A 85 5.62 -15.80 -8.87
CA ILE A 85 5.00 -16.40 -10.05
C ILE A 85 4.06 -15.40 -10.73
N GLY A 86 3.20 -14.74 -9.95
CA GLY A 86 2.28 -13.72 -10.46
C GLY A 86 3.01 -12.58 -11.16
N SER A 87 4.14 -12.14 -10.60
CA SER A 87 4.97 -11.10 -11.21
C SER A 87 5.57 -11.57 -12.55
N ALA A 88 6.11 -12.77 -12.61
CA ALA A 88 6.68 -13.34 -13.84
C ALA A 88 5.61 -13.53 -14.94
N LEU A 89 4.42 -14.00 -14.60
CA LEU A 89 3.32 -14.20 -15.56
C LEU A 89 2.91 -12.91 -16.29
N ARG A 90 3.10 -11.76 -15.67
CA ARG A 90 2.76 -10.46 -16.26
C ARG A 90 3.50 -10.13 -17.56
N THR A 91 4.64 -10.75 -17.81
CA THR A 91 5.50 -10.45 -18.97
C THR A 91 5.10 -11.17 -20.25
N ILE A 92 4.17 -12.16 -20.17
CA ILE A 92 3.91 -13.09 -21.27
C ILE A 92 2.87 -12.53 -22.26
N ASN A 93 1.69 -12.18 -21.78
CA ASN A 93 0.60 -11.64 -22.61
C ASN A 93 -0.42 -10.86 -21.76
N LEU A 94 -1.35 -10.17 -22.41
CA LEU A 94 -2.36 -9.34 -21.74
C LEU A 94 -3.26 -10.11 -20.75
N PRO A 95 -3.84 -11.28 -21.07
CA PRO A 95 -4.59 -12.05 -20.08
C PRO A 95 -3.77 -12.45 -18.86
N LEU A 96 -2.53 -12.89 -19.05
CA LEU A 96 -1.64 -13.27 -17.95
C LEU A 96 -1.13 -12.06 -17.15
N LEU A 97 -1.08 -10.87 -17.76
CA LEU A 97 -0.84 -9.62 -17.05
C LEU A 97 -1.94 -9.35 -15.99
N TYR A 98 -3.22 -9.58 -16.35
CA TYR A 98 -4.34 -9.47 -15.40
C TYR A 98 -4.30 -10.57 -14.33
N VAL A 99 -4.09 -11.83 -14.73
CA VAL A 99 -3.99 -12.96 -13.79
C VAL A 99 -2.83 -12.76 -12.82
N GLY A 100 -1.65 -12.40 -13.31
CA GLY A 100 -0.49 -12.11 -12.47
C GLY A 100 -0.74 -10.96 -11.48
N THR A 101 -1.45 -9.92 -11.92
CA THR A 101 -1.85 -8.79 -11.06
C THR A 101 -2.83 -9.21 -9.98
N LEU A 102 -3.78 -10.10 -10.30
CA LEU A 102 -4.73 -10.69 -9.35
C LEU A 102 -3.99 -11.53 -8.28
N LEU A 103 -3.03 -12.35 -8.69
CA LEU A 103 -2.22 -13.16 -7.78
C LEU A 103 -1.39 -12.28 -6.84
N ILE A 104 -0.79 -11.20 -7.34
CA ILE A 104 -0.05 -10.24 -6.52
C ILE A 104 -0.99 -9.54 -5.52
N GLY A 105 -2.16 -9.11 -5.94
CA GLY A 105 -3.13 -8.47 -5.06
C GLY A 105 -3.61 -9.40 -3.94
N ALA A 106 -3.86 -10.68 -4.24
CA ALA A 106 -4.16 -11.69 -3.22
C ALA A 106 -3.00 -11.86 -2.25
N ALA A 107 -1.76 -11.93 -2.74
CA ALA A 107 -0.56 -12.02 -1.91
C ALA A 107 -0.42 -10.82 -0.97
N ILE A 108 -0.60 -9.60 -1.48
CA ILE A 108 -0.57 -8.35 -0.71
C ILE A 108 -1.62 -8.38 0.41
N ALA A 109 -2.82 -8.91 0.16
CA ALA A 109 -3.90 -9.01 1.14
C ALA A 109 -3.45 -9.80 2.39
N PHE A 110 -2.86 -10.97 2.19
CA PHE A 110 -2.38 -11.80 3.28
C PHE A 110 -1.25 -11.14 4.07
N ILE A 111 -0.25 -10.56 3.38
CA ILE A 111 0.90 -9.94 4.04
C ILE A 111 0.44 -8.72 4.86
N ASN A 112 -0.37 -7.81 4.30
CA ASN A 112 -0.85 -6.62 5.00
C ASN A 112 -1.62 -6.94 6.29
N VAL A 113 -2.51 -7.95 6.24
CA VAL A 113 -3.34 -8.32 7.39
C VAL A 113 -2.51 -9.01 8.49
N LEU A 114 -1.55 -9.84 8.11
CA LEU A 114 -0.85 -10.72 9.04
C LEU A 114 0.51 -10.18 9.52
N LEU A 115 1.11 -9.21 8.83
CA LEU A 115 2.43 -8.68 9.17
C LEU A 115 2.48 -8.07 10.58
N PRO A 116 1.51 -7.27 11.04
CA PRO A 116 1.48 -6.81 12.43
C PRO A 116 1.37 -7.96 13.44
N SER A 117 0.59 -8.99 13.11
CA SER A 117 0.43 -10.18 13.97
C SER A 117 1.72 -11.01 14.03
N LEU A 118 2.46 -11.11 12.93
CA LEU A 118 3.78 -11.74 12.88
C LEU A 118 4.77 -11.00 13.80
N ILE A 119 4.84 -9.68 13.69
CA ILE A 119 5.73 -8.85 14.50
C ILE A 119 5.38 -8.99 15.98
N GLN A 120 4.10 -8.94 16.32
CA GLN A 120 3.63 -9.09 17.69
C GLN A 120 3.95 -10.48 18.27
N ALA A 121 3.89 -11.53 17.45
CA ALA A 121 4.20 -12.90 17.89
C ALA A 121 5.70 -13.13 18.14
N ASN A 122 6.56 -12.51 17.34
CA ASN A 122 8.01 -12.77 17.36
C ASN A 122 8.79 -11.71 18.15
N GLU A 123 8.45 -10.44 18.02
CA GLU A 123 9.18 -9.31 18.62
C GLU A 123 8.22 -8.28 19.28
N PRO A 124 7.44 -8.69 20.31
CA PRO A 124 6.45 -7.81 20.92
C PRO A 124 7.04 -6.53 21.53
N LYS A 125 8.29 -6.61 22.05
CA LYS A 125 8.99 -5.45 22.62
C LYS A 125 9.42 -4.42 21.56
N ARG A 126 9.53 -4.81 20.30
CA ARG A 126 9.96 -3.97 19.18
C ARG A 126 8.82 -3.72 18.17
N LEU A 127 7.58 -3.99 18.56
CA LEU A 127 6.42 -3.87 17.67
C LEU A 127 6.35 -2.51 16.97
N GLY A 128 6.47 -1.41 17.73
CA GLY A 128 6.43 -0.06 17.18
C GLY A 128 7.57 0.19 16.18
N PHE A 129 8.80 -0.16 16.55
CA PHE A 129 9.97 0.02 15.69
C PHE A 129 9.85 -0.76 14.37
N LEU A 130 9.52 -2.05 14.44
CA LEU A 130 9.40 -2.90 13.26
C LEU A 130 8.21 -2.50 12.37
N THR A 131 7.13 -2.01 12.98
CA THR A 131 6.00 -1.47 12.24
C THR A 131 6.41 -0.22 11.46
N THR A 132 7.09 0.72 12.11
CA THR A 132 7.64 1.91 11.42
C THR A 132 8.62 1.51 10.33
N LEU A 133 9.49 0.54 10.59
CA LEU A 133 10.50 0.06 9.65
C LEU A 133 9.86 -0.46 8.34
N TYR A 134 8.87 -1.36 8.43
CA TYR A 134 8.26 -1.89 7.20
C TYR A 134 7.38 -0.85 6.48
N ILE A 135 6.69 0.04 7.21
CA ILE A 135 5.91 1.13 6.59
C ILE A 135 6.84 2.10 5.85
N THR A 136 7.97 2.46 6.46
CA THR A 136 8.99 3.30 5.82
C THR A 136 9.58 2.61 4.58
N ALA A 137 9.93 1.33 4.70
CA ALA A 137 10.41 0.53 3.56
C ALA A 137 9.38 0.46 2.43
N MET A 138 8.10 0.32 2.75
CA MET A 138 6.99 0.33 1.80
C MET A 138 6.88 1.67 1.06
N GLY A 139 6.94 2.80 1.77
CA GLY A 139 6.90 4.13 1.16
C GLY A 139 8.13 4.41 0.31
N LEU A 140 9.34 4.14 0.86
CA LEU A 140 10.59 4.36 0.16
C LEU A 140 10.72 3.49 -1.10
N SER A 141 10.33 2.22 -1.02
CA SER A 141 10.35 1.32 -2.18
C SER A 141 9.44 1.78 -3.29
N THR A 142 8.26 2.32 -2.96
CA THR A 142 7.35 2.89 -3.95
C THR A 142 7.97 4.12 -4.63
N ALA A 143 8.54 5.04 -3.85
CA ALA A 143 9.16 6.24 -4.38
C ALA A 143 10.35 5.91 -5.29
N VAL A 144 11.26 5.02 -4.84
CA VAL A 144 12.40 4.56 -5.65
C VAL A 144 11.92 3.86 -6.92
N ALA A 145 10.99 2.90 -6.79
CA ALA A 145 10.49 2.15 -7.94
C ALA A 145 9.81 3.05 -8.97
N SER A 146 9.03 4.04 -8.54
CA SER A 146 8.41 5.02 -9.44
C SER A 146 9.45 5.91 -10.14
N SER A 147 10.52 6.31 -9.44
CA SER A 147 11.58 7.14 -10.03
C SER A 147 12.38 6.40 -11.10
N VAL A 148 12.67 5.11 -10.88
CA VAL A 148 13.49 4.31 -11.79
C VAL A 148 12.68 3.58 -12.87
N ALA A 149 11.35 3.56 -12.75
CA ALA A 149 10.49 2.83 -13.68
C ALA A 149 10.65 3.27 -15.12
N VAL A 150 10.59 4.58 -15.38
CA VAL A 150 10.73 5.14 -16.72
C VAL A 150 12.14 4.94 -17.28
N PRO A 151 13.24 5.29 -16.57
CA PRO A 151 14.59 4.98 -17.03
C PRO A 151 14.80 3.50 -17.40
N ILE A 152 14.32 2.57 -16.57
CA ILE A 152 14.46 1.14 -16.86
C ILE A 152 13.64 0.76 -18.08
N THR A 153 12.41 1.27 -18.21
CA THR A 153 11.53 0.97 -19.35
C THR A 153 12.12 1.51 -20.67
N GLN A 154 12.71 2.69 -20.66
CA GLN A 154 13.36 3.28 -21.82
C GLN A 154 14.66 2.56 -22.22
N ALA A 155 15.42 2.06 -21.23
CA ALA A 155 16.66 1.33 -21.48
C ALA A 155 16.42 -0.11 -21.95
N THR A 156 15.29 -0.70 -21.59
CA THR A 156 14.97 -2.12 -21.88
C THR A 156 13.59 -2.28 -22.52
N SER A 157 12.57 -2.35 -21.67
CA SER A 157 11.14 -2.41 -22.00
C SER A 157 10.32 -2.39 -20.69
N TRP A 158 8.98 -2.26 -20.78
CA TRP A 158 8.13 -2.41 -19.60
C TRP A 158 8.21 -3.85 -19.00
N GLN A 159 8.44 -4.87 -19.83
CA GLN A 159 8.71 -6.23 -19.37
C GLN A 159 10.00 -6.31 -18.55
N GLY A 160 11.04 -5.59 -18.96
CA GLY A 160 12.31 -5.48 -18.22
C GLY A 160 12.09 -4.92 -16.82
N LEU A 161 11.28 -3.87 -16.67
CA LEU A 161 10.87 -3.36 -15.38
C LEU A 161 10.15 -4.43 -14.53
N VAL A 162 9.21 -5.17 -15.11
CA VAL A 162 8.49 -6.25 -14.41
C VAL A 162 9.44 -7.36 -13.98
N TRP A 163 10.46 -7.69 -14.77
CA TRP A 163 11.49 -8.66 -14.37
C TRP A 163 12.32 -8.17 -13.20
N VAL A 164 12.69 -6.88 -13.15
CA VAL A 164 13.35 -6.31 -11.97
C VAL A 164 12.49 -6.47 -10.71
N LEU A 165 11.19 -6.16 -10.81
CA LEU A 165 10.25 -6.36 -9.69
C LEU A 165 10.10 -7.83 -9.31
N THR A 166 10.13 -8.73 -10.28
CA THR A 166 10.10 -10.19 -10.05
C THR A 166 11.35 -10.67 -9.28
N ILE A 167 12.53 -10.15 -9.64
CA ILE A 167 13.77 -10.44 -8.91
C ILE A 167 13.67 -9.95 -7.46
N VAL A 168 13.12 -8.77 -7.22
CA VAL A 168 12.91 -8.26 -5.86
C VAL A 168 11.98 -9.20 -5.04
N CYS A 169 10.91 -9.70 -5.66
CA CYS A 169 10.03 -10.68 -5.02
C CYS A 169 10.76 -12.00 -4.75
N ALA A 170 11.59 -12.49 -5.68
CA ALA A 170 12.39 -13.70 -5.51
C ALA A 170 13.45 -13.55 -4.40
N VAL A 171 14.10 -12.40 -4.30
CA VAL A 171 15.03 -12.09 -3.21
C VAL A 171 14.29 -12.10 -1.86
N ALA A 172 13.12 -11.48 -1.78
CA ALA A 172 12.29 -11.53 -0.58
C ALA A 172 11.90 -12.96 -0.21
N LEU A 173 11.53 -13.80 -1.19
CA LEU A 173 11.24 -15.21 -1.01
C LEU A 173 12.44 -15.98 -0.45
N VAL A 174 13.63 -15.82 -1.03
CA VAL A 174 14.86 -16.53 -0.59
C VAL A 174 15.22 -16.12 0.84
N ILE A 175 15.18 -14.83 1.16
CA ILE A 175 15.48 -14.34 2.53
C ILE A 175 14.41 -14.79 3.53
N TRP A 176 13.18 -15.03 3.07
CA TRP A 176 12.11 -15.53 3.94
C TRP A 176 12.20 -17.03 4.25
N LEU A 177 12.84 -17.85 3.39
CA LEU A 177 12.93 -19.32 3.52
C LEU A 177 13.33 -19.81 4.93
N PRO A 178 14.36 -19.24 5.60
CA PRO A 178 14.75 -19.70 6.93
C PRO A 178 13.66 -19.45 7.99
N ASN A 179 12.86 -18.39 7.82
CA ASN A 179 11.79 -18.03 8.76
C ASN A 179 10.63 -19.04 8.73
N ALA A 180 10.37 -19.69 7.60
CA ALA A 180 9.30 -20.69 7.46
C ALA A 180 9.51 -21.94 8.35
N ARG A 181 10.74 -22.16 8.87
CA ARG A 181 11.04 -23.23 9.83
C ARG A 181 10.50 -22.91 11.23
N HIS A 182 10.28 -21.64 11.57
CA HIS A 182 9.81 -21.15 12.87
C HIS A 182 8.35 -20.73 12.74
N ASN A 183 7.45 -21.70 12.61
CA ASN A 183 6.06 -21.43 12.26
C ASN A 183 5.19 -21.17 13.51
N HIS A 184 4.47 -20.03 13.51
CA HIS A 184 3.54 -19.65 14.57
C HIS A 184 2.09 -19.75 14.08
N TYR A 185 1.26 -20.42 14.86
CA TYR A 185 -0.17 -20.52 14.61
C TYR A 185 -0.92 -19.45 15.40
N LEU A 186 -1.81 -18.73 14.76
CA LEU A 186 -2.72 -17.83 15.47
C LEU A 186 -3.66 -18.67 16.35
N LYS A 187 -3.61 -18.43 17.66
CA LYS A 187 -4.59 -19.04 18.58
C LYS A 187 -5.98 -18.46 18.29
N LYS A 188 -7.00 -19.32 18.37
CA LYS A 188 -8.38 -18.88 18.41
C LYS A 188 -8.50 -18.02 19.68
N SER A 189 -8.79 -16.74 19.53
CA SER A 189 -9.09 -15.89 20.68
C SER A 189 -10.26 -16.54 21.44
N SER A 190 -9.98 -16.99 22.66
CA SER A 190 -10.99 -17.46 23.59
C SER A 190 -11.67 -16.28 24.28
N SER A 191 -11.66 -15.11 23.65
CA SER A 191 -12.43 -14.00 24.15
C SER A 191 -13.91 -14.34 24.01
N SER A 192 -14.39 -14.90 25.12
CA SER A 192 -15.60 -14.55 25.87
C SER A 192 -16.77 -14.09 25.02
N HIS A 193 -17.90 -14.57 25.41
CA HIS A 193 -19.23 -14.01 25.26
C HIS A 193 -19.29 -12.47 25.37
N GLU A 194 -18.54 -11.75 24.53
CA GLU A 194 -18.85 -10.36 24.27
C GLU A 194 -20.08 -10.35 23.37
N ASN A 195 -21.10 -9.73 23.88
CA ASN A 195 -22.34 -9.40 23.21
C ASN A 195 -22.04 -9.15 21.73
N LYS A 196 -22.54 -10.02 20.87
CA LYS A 196 -22.61 -9.82 19.42
C LYS A 196 -23.53 -8.62 19.15
N THR A 197 -23.19 -7.46 19.66
CA THR A 197 -23.79 -6.22 19.19
C THR A 197 -23.46 -6.16 17.73
N SER A 198 -24.48 -6.37 16.96
CA SER A 198 -24.44 -6.46 15.50
C SER A 198 -23.75 -5.23 14.97
N TRP A 199 -22.42 -5.33 14.70
CA TRP A 199 -21.56 -4.24 14.24
C TRP A 199 -22.16 -3.51 13.01
N TYR A 200 -22.94 -4.24 12.18
CA TYR A 200 -23.64 -3.68 11.02
C TYR A 200 -24.84 -2.77 11.39
N LYS A 201 -25.29 -2.77 12.64
CA LYS A 201 -26.32 -1.86 13.14
C LYS A 201 -25.75 -0.55 13.70
N ASN A 202 -24.43 -0.46 13.85
CA ASN A 202 -23.80 0.71 14.44
C ASN A 202 -23.40 1.72 13.35
N GLY A 203 -24.14 2.83 13.25
CA GLY A 203 -23.89 3.88 12.26
C GLY A 203 -22.48 4.51 12.35
N LYS A 204 -21.85 4.51 13.54
CA LYS A 204 -20.46 4.99 13.70
C LYS A 204 -19.46 4.08 12.98
N VAL A 205 -19.70 2.76 12.99
CA VAL A 205 -18.86 1.79 12.27
C VAL A 205 -18.97 2.03 10.77
N TRP A 206 -20.19 2.23 10.25
CA TRP A 206 -20.41 2.56 8.85
C TRP A 206 -19.77 3.87 8.43
N ALA A 207 -19.85 4.92 9.26
CA ALA A 207 -19.19 6.19 8.99
C ALA A 207 -17.66 6.05 8.88
N ILE A 208 -17.05 5.26 9.76
CA ILE A 208 -15.61 4.98 9.72
C ILE A 208 -15.25 4.16 8.48
N MET A 209 -16.02 3.11 8.17
CA MET A 209 -15.80 2.29 6.98
C MET A 209 -15.91 3.12 5.70
N LEU A 210 -16.91 3.99 5.60
CA LEU A 210 -17.09 4.88 4.46
C LEU A 210 -15.92 5.88 4.32
N PHE A 211 -15.50 6.47 5.43
CA PHE A 211 -14.36 7.38 5.43
C PHE A 211 -13.06 6.69 4.99
N CYS A 212 -12.78 5.47 5.54
CA CYS A 212 -11.63 4.66 5.12
C CYS A 212 -11.70 4.32 3.64
N GLY A 213 -12.88 3.92 3.15
CA GLY A 213 -13.11 3.59 1.75
C GLY A 213 -12.88 4.79 0.82
N LEU A 214 -13.45 5.95 1.15
CA LEU A 214 -13.28 7.18 0.36
C LEU A 214 -11.83 7.68 0.37
N GLN A 215 -11.15 7.62 1.51
CA GLN A 215 -9.74 7.97 1.63
C GLN A 215 -8.86 7.04 0.77
N SER A 216 -9.11 5.73 0.83
CA SER A 216 -8.38 4.76 0.01
C SER A 216 -8.68 4.95 -1.48
N LEU A 217 -9.94 5.17 -1.85
CA LEU A 217 -10.34 5.48 -3.22
C LEU A 217 -9.56 6.69 -3.75
N LEU A 218 -9.54 7.78 -3.00
CA LEU A 218 -8.84 9.00 -3.37
C LEU A 218 -7.33 8.75 -3.53
N PHE A 219 -6.71 8.09 -2.56
CA PHE A 219 -5.28 7.79 -2.59
C PHE A 219 -4.89 6.95 -3.82
N TYR A 220 -5.58 5.83 -4.06
CA TYR A 220 -5.24 4.94 -5.17
C TYR A 220 -5.60 5.52 -6.53
N THR A 221 -6.70 6.27 -6.65
CA THR A 221 -7.08 6.95 -7.89
C THR A 221 -6.02 8.01 -8.25
N THR A 222 -5.66 8.86 -7.31
CA THR A 222 -4.65 9.90 -7.56
C THR A 222 -3.28 9.29 -7.85
N MET A 223 -2.86 8.31 -7.07
CA MET A 223 -1.60 7.62 -7.29
C MET A 223 -1.50 6.97 -8.68
N THR A 224 -2.61 6.42 -9.18
CA THR A 224 -2.67 5.75 -10.48
C THR A 224 -2.70 6.75 -11.64
N TRP A 225 -3.55 7.77 -11.55
CA TRP A 225 -3.87 8.61 -12.69
C TRP A 225 -3.07 9.90 -12.77
N LEU A 226 -2.52 10.43 -11.66
CA LEU A 226 -1.73 11.67 -11.69
C LEU A 226 -0.55 11.62 -12.67
N PRO A 227 0.25 10.54 -12.74
CA PRO A 227 1.34 10.46 -13.73
C PRO A 227 0.83 10.54 -15.17
N THR A 228 -0.26 9.80 -15.47
CA THR A 228 -0.88 9.80 -16.80
C THR A 228 -1.48 11.18 -17.16
N MET A 229 -2.13 11.84 -16.20
CA MET A 229 -2.68 13.18 -16.39
C MET A 229 -1.57 14.21 -16.65
N ALA A 230 -0.46 14.11 -15.93
CA ALA A 230 0.71 14.97 -16.12
C ALA A 230 1.31 14.79 -17.52
N THR A 231 1.46 13.56 -17.99
CA THR A 231 1.99 13.30 -19.35
C THR A 231 1.02 13.78 -20.43
N GLN A 232 -0.28 13.64 -20.26
CA GLN A 232 -1.29 14.19 -21.17
C GLN A 232 -1.32 15.72 -21.19
N ALA A 233 -0.84 16.38 -20.13
CA ALA A 233 -0.70 17.83 -20.04
C ALA A 233 0.62 18.37 -20.64
N GLY A 234 1.50 17.49 -21.15
CA GLY A 234 2.79 17.86 -21.79
C GLY A 234 4.03 17.65 -20.91
N ILE A 235 3.86 17.15 -19.68
CA ILE A 235 5.02 16.79 -18.83
C ILE A 235 5.69 15.53 -19.39
N SER A 236 7.03 15.53 -19.45
CA SER A 236 7.77 14.33 -19.87
C SER A 236 7.51 13.15 -18.96
N GLN A 237 7.55 11.93 -19.49
CA GLN A 237 7.30 10.70 -18.75
C GLN A 237 8.27 10.53 -17.56
N ALA A 238 9.54 10.92 -17.74
CA ALA A 238 10.54 10.90 -16.67
C ALA A 238 10.13 11.84 -15.51
N ASN A 239 9.70 13.06 -15.82
CA ASN A 239 9.24 14.02 -14.83
C ASN A 239 7.94 13.56 -14.16
N ALA A 240 7.02 12.90 -14.87
CA ALA A 240 5.82 12.31 -14.28
C ALA A 240 6.17 11.19 -13.28
N GLY A 241 7.22 10.40 -13.54
CA GLY A 241 7.74 9.42 -12.58
C GLY A 241 8.32 10.07 -11.31
N ILE A 242 9.03 11.21 -11.46
CA ILE A 242 9.51 12.01 -10.31
C ILE A 242 8.34 12.56 -9.50
N LEU A 243 7.32 13.09 -10.16
CA LEU A 243 6.11 13.59 -9.49
C LEU A 243 5.39 12.50 -8.70
N ALA A 244 5.28 11.29 -9.24
CA ALA A 244 4.72 10.12 -8.53
C ALA A 244 5.55 9.75 -7.29
N SER A 245 6.87 9.89 -7.37
CA SER A 245 7.78 9.69 -6.25
C SER A 245 7.56 10.74 -5.15
N VAL A 246 7.45 12.02 -5.53
CA VAL A 246 7.15 13.12 -4.60
C VAL A 246 5.82 12.89 -3.90
N PHE A 247 4.77 12.54 -4.65
CA PHE A 247 3.45 12.20 -4.08
C PHE A 247 3.57 11.14 -2.98
N THR A 248 4.34 10.07 -3.23
CA THR A 248 4.50 8.98 -2.27
C THR A 248 5.38 9.37 -1.09
N LEU A 249 6.48 10.13 -1.32
CA LEU A 249 7.38 10.58 -0.27
C LEU A 249 6.70 11.49 0.75
N MET A 250 5.65 12.22 0.37
CA MET A 250 4.84 13.01 1.29
C MET A 250 4.23 12.16 2.42
N SER A 251 4.05 10.85 2.22
CA SER A 251 3.54 9.98 3.26
C SER A 251 4.50 9.77 4.44
N LEU A 252 5.81 9.86 4.23
CA LEU A 252 6.81 9.56 5.25
C LEU A 252 6.76 10.53 6.44
N PRO A 253 6.88 11.86 6.27
CA PRO A 253 6.83 12.79 7.39
C PRO A 253 5.48 12.74 8.12
N PHE A 254 4.38 12.57 7.39
CA PHE A 254 3.06 12.55 7.99
C PHE A 254 2.74 11.26 8.74
N SER A 255 3.21 10.10 8.27
CA SER A 255 3.04 8.84 9.00
C SER A 255 3.75 8.84 10.35
N MET A 256 4.85 9.58 10.49
CA MET A 256 5.61 9.72 11.74
C MET A 256 5.04 10.78 12.68
N THR A 257 4.56 11.90 12.15
CA THR A 257 4.17 13.07 12.96
C THR A 257 2.68 13.09 13.33
N ILE A 258 1.79 12.71 12.40
CA ILE A 258 0.34 12.82 12.60
C ILE A 258 -0.19 11.97 13.76
N PRO A 259 0.26 10.73 14.02
CA PRO A 259 -0.18 9.97 15.18
C PRO A 259 0.07 10.70 16.50
N SER A 260 1.27 11.25 16.67
CA SER A 260 1.64 12.01 17.87
C SER A 260 0.85 13.31 17.97
N LEU A 261 0.72 14.08 16.89
CA LEU A 261 -0.07 15.32 16.85
C LEU A 261 -1.55 15.04 17.16
N THR A 262 -2.12 13.98 16.64
CA THR A 262 -3.53 13.63 16.88
C THR A 262 -3.81 13.34 18.35
N THR A 263 -2.85 12.77 19.08
CA THR A 263 -3.01 12.46 20.50
C THR A 263 -2.72 13.66 21.40
N SER A 264 -1.79 14.53 21.02
CA SER A 264 -1.33 15.68 21.85
C SER A 264 -2.15 16.95 21.65
N LEU A 265 -2.76 17.15 20.45
CA LEU A 265 -3.52 18.36 20.15
C LEU A 265 -4.89 18.37 20.85
N SER A 266 -5.32 19.58 21.25
CA SER A 266 -6.70 19.83 21.70
C SER A 266 -7.72 19.57 20.60
N GLU A 267 -8.99 19.32 20.94
CA GLU A 267 -10.05 19.08 19.95
C GLU A 267 -10.19 20.21 18.91
N ARG A 268 -10.03 21.45 19.35
CA ARG A 268 -10.07 22.63 18.47
C ARG A 268 -8.93 22.59 17.45
N ASN A 269 -7.71 22.33 17.90
CA ASN A 269 -6.54 22.29 17.02
C ASN A 269 -6.56 21.08 16.07
N ARG A 270 -7.07 19.93 16.52
CA ARG A 270 -7.32 18.77 15.64
C ARG A 270 -8.31 19.09 14.52
N ARG A 271 -9.38 19.82 14.85
CA ARG A 271 -10.37 20.27 13.85
C ARG A 271 -9.75 21.25 12.87
N ILE A 272 -8.95 22.21 13.33
CA ILE A 272 -8.23 23.15 12.46
C ILE A 272 -7.29 22.38 11.53
N MET A 273 -6.50 21.46 12.04
CA MET A 273 -5.61 20.61 11.24
C MET A 273 -6.36 19.86 10.15
N LEU A 274 -7.52 19.28 10.45
CA LEU A 274 -8.34 18.60 9.44
C LEU A 274 -8.88 19.55 8.40
N ILE A 275 -9.42 20.70 8.80
CA ILE A 275 -9.98 21.69 7.86
C ILE A 275 -8.89 22.19 6.92
N THR A 276 -7.72 22.57 7.45
CA THR A 276 -6.60 23.04 6.61
C THR A 276 -6.10 21.93 5.65
N THR A 277 -6.04 20.69 6.12
CA THR A 277 -5.69 19.54 5.28
C THR A 277 -6.69 19.33 4.16
N VAL A 278 -7.98 19.39 4.47
CA VAL A 278 -9.07 19.24 3.48
C VAL A 278 -9.04 20.39 2.48
N LEU A 279 -8.87 21.63 2.92
CA LEU A 279 -8.76 22.79 2.03
C LEU A 279 -7.54 22.66 1.09
N ALA A 280 -6.38 22.25 1.61
CA ALA A 280 -5.21 22.00 0.78
C ALA A 280 -5.46 20.91 -0.27
N GLY A 281 -6.15 19.83 0.11
CA GLY A 281 -6.54 18.75 -0.80
C GLY A 281 -7.50 19.23 -1.90
N PHE A 282 -8.53 19.98 -1.54
CA PHE A 282 -9.45 20.57 -2.53
C PHE A 282 -8.75 21.54 -3.47
N THR A 283 -7.82 22.37 -2.96
CA THR A 283 -6.99 23.25 -3.80
C THR A 283 -6.19 22.43 -4.80
N GLY A 284 -5.50 21.38 -4.35
CA GLY A 284 -4.74 20.48 -5.23
C GLY A 284 -5.62 19.81 -6.30
N ILE A 285 -6.82 19.34 -5.92
CA ILE A 285 -7.77 18.74 -6.87
C ILE A 285 -8.29 19.80 -7.86
N ALA A 286 -8.59 21.02 -7.40
CA ALA A 286 -9.02 22.11 -8.29
C ALA A 286 -7.95 22.51 -9.31
N MET A 287 -6.67 22.42 -8.92
CA MET A 287 -5.55 22.64 -9.84
C MET A 287 -5.55 21.65 -11.02
N LEU A 288 -6.12 20.43 -10.90
CA LEU A 288 -6.25 19.49 -12.02
C LEU A 288 -7.11 20.01 -13.18
N LEU A 289 -7.95 21.01 -12.95
CA LEU A 289 -8.76 21.62 -14.00
C LEU A 289 -7.93 22.46 -14.98
N LEU A 290 -6.76 22.92 -14.57
CA LEU A 290 -5.84 23.70 -15.41
C LEU A 290 -4.82 22.77 -16.05
N LYS A 291 -4.92 22.56 -17.34
CA LYS A 291 -3.95 21.79 -18.13
C LYS A 291 -2.74 22.68 -18.46
N THR A 292 -1.61 22.42 -17.84
CA THR A 292 -0.37 23.15 -18.08
C THR A 292 0.82 22.16 -18.14
N ASP A 293 1.80 22.47 -18.94
CA ASP A 293 3.07 21.75 -19.07
C ASP A 293 4.14 22.20 -18.04
N ASN A 294 3.77 23.08 -17.10
CA ASN A 294 4.67 23.60 -16.09
C ASN A 294 4.95 22.56 -14.99
N PHE A 295 6.18 22.07 -14.90
CA PHE A 295 6.61 21.09 -13.91
C PHE A 295 6.41 21.56 -12.46
N ILE A 296 6.69 22.84 -12.14
CA ILE A 296 6.54 23.39 -10.79
C ILE A 296 5.07 23.36 -10.36
N TYR A 297 4.16 23.67 -11.29
CA TYR A 297 2.72 23.59 -11.04
C TYR A 297 2.31 22.16 -10.63
N TRP A 298 2.74 21.15 -11.38
CA TRP A 298 2.47 19.75 -11.08
C TRP A 298 3.17 19.30 -9.78
N LEU A 299 4.35 19.83 -9.47
CA LEU A 299 5.04 19.56 -8.21
C LEU A 299 4.23 20.03 -7.01
N ILE A 300 3.75 21.28 -7.03
CA ILE A 300 2.91 21.84 -5.96
C ILE A 300 1.61 21.04 -5.82
N LEU A 301 0.96 20.71 -6.92
CA LEU A 301 -0.23 19.88 -6.94
C LEU A 301 0.00 18.51 -6.30
N ASN A 302 1.09 17.82 -6.65
CA ASN A 302 1.44 16.52 -6.06
C ASN A 302 1.75 16.61 -4.57
N ILE A 303 2.40 17.69 -4.12
CA ILE A 303 2.65 17.95 -2.70
C ILE A 303 1.32 18.17 -1.95
N LEU A 304 0.41 18.97 -2.49
CA LEU A 304 -0.89 19.25 -1.85
C LEU A 304 -1.74 17.99 -1.72
N ILE A 305 -1.93 17.25 -2.82
CA ILE A 305 -2.76 16.04 -2.81
C ILE A 305 -2.06 14.91 -2.03
N GLY A 306 -0.75 14.78 -2.17
CA GLY A 306 0.04 13.78 -1.43
C GLY A 306 -0.02 14.03 0.08
N SER A 307 0.11 15.27 0.51
CA SER A 307 -0.03 15.66 1.93
C SER A 307 -1.44 15.38 2.45
N PHE A 308 -2.45 15.77 1.70
CA PHE A 308 -3.86 15.54 2.06
C PHE A 308 -4.16 14.06 2.29
N THR A 309 -3.84 13.21 1.33
CA THR A 309 -4.10 11.78 1.43
C THR A 309 -3.26 11.10 2.53
N SER A 310 -2.03 11.57 2.74
CA SER A 310 -1.11 11.01 3.73
C SER A 310 -1.41 11.39 5.17
N ILE A 311 -2.03 12.54 5.40
CA ILE A 311 -2.47 12.98 6.74
C ILE A 311 -3.74 12.26 7.17
N LEU A 312 -4.69 12.06 6.25
CA LEU A 312 -6.00 11.50 6.58
C LEU A 312 -5.92 10.07 7.12
N PHE A 313 -5.06 9.22 6.55
CA PHE A 313 -4.99 7.80 6.95
C PHE A 313 -4.46 7.59 8.38
N PRO A 314 -3.30 8.15 8.80
CA PRO A 314 -2.82 8.03 10.18
C PRO A 314 -3.76 8.70 11.19
N TYR A 315 -4.33 9.84 10.84
CA TYR A 315 -5.32 10.52 11.68
C TYR A 315 -6.53 9.61 11.98
N LEU A 316 -7.05 8.96 10.94
CA LEU A 316 -8.18 8.04 11.08
C LEU A 316 -7.85 6.86 11.98
N MET A 317 -6.69 6.21 11.77
CA MET A 317 -6.26 5.05 12.54
C MET A 317 -6.12 5.37 14.03
N VAL A 318 -5.53 6.53 14.37
CA VAL A 318 -5.39 6.97 15.75
C VAL A 318 -6.75 7.33 16.37
N THR A 319 -7.59 8.06 15.64
CA THR A 319 -8.92 8.45 16.12
C THR A 319 -9.80 7.23 16.37
N PHE A 320 -9.72 6.22 15.51
CA PHE A 320 -10.40 4.95 15.70
C PHE A 320 -9.92 4.23 16.97
N SER A 321 -8.60 4.12 17.15
CA SER A 321 -8.02 3.50 18.34
C SER A 321 -8.44 4.21 19.63
N MET A 322 -8.41 5.55 19.64
CA MET A 322 -8.83 6.35 20.81
C MET A 322 -10.32 6.18 21.16
N LYS A 323 -11.19 6.03 20.16
CA LYS A 323 -12.65 5.85 20.38
C LYS A 323 -13.03 4.41 20.65
N SER A 324 -12.25 3.43 20.19
CA SER A 324 -12.50 2.00 20.43
C SER A 324 -12.05 1.53 21.81
N SER A 325 -11.10 2.23 22.45
CA SER A 325 -10.60 1.91 23.79
C SER A 325 -11.50 2.38 24.93
N SER A 326 -12.65 2.99 24.64
CA SER A 326 -13.66 3.39 25.64
C SER A 326 -14.85 2.44 25.56
N PRO A 327 -14.96 1.42 26.46
CA PRO A 327 -16.09 0.47 26.44
C PRO A 327 -17.44 1.10 26.86
N GLU A 328 -17.42 2.32 27.34
CA GLU A 328 -18.59 3.03 27.85
C GLU A 328 -18.74 4.39 27.16
N LYS A 329 -19.37 4.40 26.01
CA LYS A 329 -20.28 5.50 25.60
C LYS A 329 -20.93 5.19 24.26
#